data_5f0c08921c90e27c21848dfd2ebe868f
#
_entry.id   5f0c08921c90e27c21848dfd2ebe868f
#
_cell.length_a   1.000
_cell.length_b   1.000
_cell.length_c   1.000
_cell.angle_alpha   90.00
_cell.angle_beta   90.00
_cell.angle_gamma   90.00
#
_symmetry.space_group_name_H-M   'P 1'
#
loop_
_entity.id
_entity.type
_entity.pdbx_description
1 polymer ?
#
loop_
_entity_poly.entity_id
_entity_poly.type
_entity_poly.pdbx_seq_one_letter_code
_entity_poly.pdbx_strand_id
1 'polypeptide(L)'
;ELPSKVQFKGVSSPLKDMPEFLNVDQEGKALIRETDTFDTFFESSWYYARFASFDSHDSMLDDRANYWLPVDQYIGGIEHAVLHLLYSRFYFRCMRDLGLVEGDEPFTNLLCQGMVLKDGTKMSKSKGNTVDPQGLIEKYGADTVRLFVLFAAPPEQSLEWSDQGVQGAHRFINRIWKLVNKHIDAGLPEDIDVNHSIKDLKLMRSKIHKTLFKVCLLYTSPSPRDDE
;
A
#
# COMPACT_ATOMS: atom_id res chain seq x y z
N GLU A 1 -24.29 24.44 -7.01
CA GLU A 1 -24.83 23.44 -6.06
C GLU A 1 -25.66 22.40 -6.80
N LEU A 2 -25.67 21.17 -6.31
CA LEU A 2 -26.52 20.10 -6.85
C LEU A 2 -27.97 20.31 -6.40
N PRO A 3 -28.96 19.97 -7.24
CA PRO A 3 -30.38 20.10 -6.87
C PRO A 3 -30.70 19.20 -5.67
N SER A 4 -31.46 19.72 -4.71
CA SER A 4 -31.87 18.98 -3.50
C SER A 4 -33.02 18.01 -3.70
N LYS A 5 -33.78 18.13 -4.82
CA LYS A 5 -34.98 17.31 -5.13
C LYS A 5 -34.78 16.57 -6.43
N VAL A 6 -33.90 15.56 -6.42
CA VAL A 6 -33.63 14.75 -7.61
C VAL A 6 -34.46 13.47 -7.56
N GLN A 7 -35.21 13.20 -8.63
CA GLN A 7 -35.97 11.94 -8.80
C GLN A 7 -35.16 10.99 -9.68
N PHE A 8 -34.81 9.84 -9.18
CA PHE A 8 -34.11 8.79 -9.92
C PHE A 8 -35.13 7.99 -10.75
N LYS A 9 -35.01 8.06 -12.09
CA LYS A 9 -35.92 7.42 -13.03
C LYS A 9 -35.23 6.35 -13.90
N GLY A 10 -34.35 5.58 -13.36
CA GLY A 10 -33.66 4.53 -14.10
C GLY A 10 -32.12 4.64 -14.07
N VAL A 11 -31.47 4.24 -15.17
CA VAL A 11 -29.99 4.07 -15.24
C VAL A 11 -29.27 5.35 -15.70
N SER A 12 -29.97 6.30 -16.31
CA SER A 12 -29.38 7.56 -16.80
C SER A 12 -29.29 8.62 -15.70
N SER A 13 -28.35 9.57 -15.86
CA SER A 13 -28.25 10.70 -14.95
C SER A 13 -29.57 11.50 -14.91
N PRO A 14 -30.20 11.62 -13.73
CA PRO A 14 -31.45 12.38 -13.59
C PRO A 14 -31.27 13.87 -13.86
N LEU A 15 -30.04 14.38 -13.83
CA LEU A 15 -29.72 15.78 -14.10
C LEU A 15 -29.92 16.15 -15.56
N LYS A 16 -29.93 15.17 -16.49
CA LYS A 16 -30.22 15.38 -17.91
C LYS A 16 -31.68 15.83 -18.17
N ASP A 17 -32.58 15.49 -17.24
CA ASP A 17 -34.01 15.83 -17.34
C ASP A 17 -34.37 17.09 -16.53
N MET A 18 -33.38 17.84 -16.02
CA MET A 18 -33.58 19.02 -15.20
C MET A 18 -33.11 20.31 -15.90
N PRO A 19 -33.98 21.01 -16.65
CA PRO A 19 -33.61 22.22 -17.40
C PRO A 19 -33.00 23.33 -16.49
N GLU A 20 -33.48 23.43 -15.27
CA GLU A 20 -32.98 24.38 -14.25
C GLU A 20 -31.54 24.10 -13.82
N PHE A 21 -31.08 22.87 -13.95
CA PHE A 21 -29.70 22.49 -13.74
C PHE A 21 -28.87 22.63 -15.00
N LEU A 22 -29.41 22.18 -16.13
CA LEU A 22 -28.70 22.13 -17.41
C LEU A 22 -28.36 23.52 -17.95
N ASN A 23 -29.34 24.44 -17.95
CA ASN A 23 -29.17 25.71 -18.59
C ASN A 23 -28.53 26.73 -17.67
N VAL A 24 -27.40 27.26 -18.07
CA VAL A 24 -26.65 28.26 -17.31
C VAL A 24 -26.38 29.46 -18.19
N ASP A 25 -26.65 30.66 -17.66
CA ASP A 25 -26.18 31.90 -18.26
C ASP A 25 -24.90 32.31 -17.57
N GLN A 26 -23.83 32.45 -18.33
CA GLN A 26 -22.58 32.97 -17.83
C GLN A 26 -22.13 34.14 -18.69
N GLU A 27 -22.14 35.33 -18.10
CA GLU A 27 -21.77 36.58 -18.78
C GLU A 27 -22.54 36.83 -20.08
N GLY A 28 -23.84 36.52 -20.12
CA GLY A 28 -24.71 36.68 -21.29
C GLY A 28 -24.54 35.59 -22.34
N LYS A 29 -23.82 34.51 -22.04
CA LYS A 29 -23.68 33.33 -22.88
C LYS A 29 -24.54 32.18 -22.34
N ALA A 30 -25.46 31.68 -23.15
CA ALA A 30 -26.24 30.48 -22.85
C ALA A 30 -25.32 29.26 -22.96
N LEU A 31 -25.09 28.57 -21.85
CA LEU A 31 -24.26 27.35 -21.75
C LEU A 31 -25.12 26.18 -21.28
N ILE A 32 -24.73 24.98 -21.66
CA ILE A 32 -25.31 23.73 -21.17
C ILE A 32 -24.30 23.08 -20.22
N ARG A 33 -24.73 22.80 -18.97
CA ARG A 33 -23.91 22.17 -17.97
C ARG A 33 -23.75 20.65 -18.29
N GLU A 34 -22.54 20.16 -18.12
CA GLU A 34 -22.28 18.72 -18.18
C GLU A 34 -22.99 17.99 -17.01
N THR A 35 -23.55 16.84 -17.30
CA THR A 35 -24.33 16.04 -16.35
C THR A 35 -23.74 14.66 -16.08
N ASP A 36 -22.73 14.28 -16.82
CA ASP A 36 -22.00 13.04 -16.53
C ASP A 36 -21.08 13.24 -15.33
N THR A 37 -20.81 12.16 -14.60
CA THR A 37 -19.85 12.17 -13.51
C THR A 37 -18.42 12.25 -14.07
N PHE A 38 -17.51 12.79 -13.26
CA PHE A 38 -16.09 12.70 -13.58
C PHE A 38 -15.64 11.24 -13.70
N ASP A 39 -14.52 11.03 -14.37
CA ASP A 39 -13.85 9.75 -14.41
C ASP A 39 -13.59 9.21 -12.99
N THR A 40 -13.66 7.89 -12.83
CA THR A 40 -13.51 7.25 -11.52
C THR A 40 -12.17 7.50 -10.84
N PHE A 41 -11.12 7.84 -11.62
CA PHE A 41 -9.79 8.18 -11.10
C PHE A 41 -9.60 9.66 -10.81
N PHE A 42 -10.60 10.52 -11.05
CA PHE A 42 -10.48 11.96 -10.88
C PHE A 42 -10.07 12.33 -9.44
N GLU A 43 -10.86 11.94 -8.45
CA GLU A 43 -10.58 12.23 -7.05
C GLU A 43 -9.33 11.52 -6.53
N SER A 44 -9.09 10.29 -6.97
CA SER A 44 -7.89 9.55 -6.58
C SER A 44 -6.61 10.10 -7.20
N SER A 45 -6.72 10.99 -8.18
CA SER A 45 -5.55 11.57 -8.85
C SER A 45 -4.78 12.59 -8.00
N TRP A 46 -5.39 13.11 -6.94
CA TRP A 46 -4.80 14.17 -6.13
C TRP A 46 -5.01 14.00 -4.61
N TYR A 47 -5.67 12.92 -4.16
CA TYR A 47 -6.00 12.69 -2.75
C TYR A 47 -4.78 12.77 -1.83
N TYR A 48 -3.61 12.30 -2.28
CA TYR A 48 -2.36 12.34 -1.52
C TYR A 48 -1.93 13.77 -1.19
N ALA A 49 -2.14 14.73 -2.09
CA ALA A 49 -1.90 16.14 -1.85
C ALA A 49 -2.95 16.71 -0.88
N ARG A 50 -4.22 16.33 -1.03
CA ARG A 50 -5.29 16.73 -0.13
C ARG A 50 -5.07 16.26 1.30
N PHE A 51 -4.50 15.08 1.52
CA PHE A 51 -4.18 14.61 2.86
C PHE A 51 -3.20 15.52 3.61
N ALA A 52 -2.27 16.18 2.92
CA ALA A 52 -1.38 17.15 3.53
C ALA A 52 -2.12 18.40 4.03
N SER A 53 -3.29 18.69 3.46
CA SER A 53 -4.12 19.87 3.74
C SER A 53 -5.56 19.49 4.14
N PHE A 54 -5.76 18.36 4.84
CA PHE A 54 -7.06 17.71 5.02
C PHE A 54 -8.11 18.60 5.72
N ASP A 55 -7.68 19.48 6.59
CA ASP A 55 -8.50 20.40 7.36
C ASP A 55 -8.57 21.83 6.79
N SER A 56 -8.02 22.07 5.60
CA SER A 56 -8.19 23.32 4.88
C SER A 56 -9.62 23.43 4.36
N HIS A 57 -10.35 24.51 4.74
CA HIS A 57 -11.73 24.75 4.31
C HIS A 57 -11.83 25.84 3.25
N ASP A 58 -10.80 26.67 3.11
CA ASP A 58 -10.80 27.85 2.25
C ASP A 58 -10.16 27.58 0.88
N SER A 59 -9.35 26.53 0.79
CA SER A 59 -8.61 26.18 -0.44
C SER A 59 -8.52 24.66 -0.64
N MET A 60 -8.26 24.28 -1.87
CA MET A 60 -8.00 22.90 -2.27
C MET A 60 -6.75 22.34 -1.59
N LEU A 61 -5.67 23.14 -1.58
CA LEU A 61 -4.39 22.84 -0.94
C LEU A 61 -3.89 24.11 -0.22
N ASP A 62 -3.00 23.94 0.74
CA ASP A 62 -2.23 25.00 1.40
C ASP A 62 -0.73 24.69 1.40
N ASP A 63 0.09 25.57 2.00
CA ASP A 63 1.56 25.47 1.98
C ASP A 63 2.11 24.14 2.53
N ARG A 64 1.33 23.42 3.32
CA ARG A 64 1.70 22.08 3.80
C ARG A 64 1.81 21.07 2.67
N ALA A 65 1.04 21.23 1.60
CA ALA A 65 1.17 20.35 0.42
C ALA A 65 2.58 20.42 -0.18
N ASN A 66 3.15 21.61 -0.33
CA ASN A 66 4.50 21.79 -0.86
C ASN A 66 5.59 21.27 0.08
N TYR A 67 5.34 21.29 1.41
CA TYR A 67 6.27 20.70 2.38
C TYR A 67 6.33 19.17 2.30
N TRP A 68 5.17 18.49 2.08
CA TRP A 68 5.05 17.04 2.09
C TRP A 68 5.20 16.38 0.71
N LEU A 69 5.15 17.17 -0.37
CA LEU A 69 5.28 16.70 -1.74
C LEU A 69 6.69 17.02 -2.30
N PRO A 70 7.21 16.17 -3.19
CA PRO A 70 6.64 14.89 -3.66
C PRO A 70 6.60 13.83 -2.56
N VAL A 71 5.69 12.84 -2.68
CA VAL A 71 5.61 11.69 -1.76
C VAL A 71 6.90 10.87 -1.89
N ASP A 72 7.58 10.59 -0.77
CA ASP A 72 8.88 9.90 -0.76
C ASP A 72 8.80 8.48 -1.31
N GLN A 73 7.77 7.72 -0.90
CA GLN A 73 7.56 6.34 -1.34
C GLN A 73 6.09 6.08 -1.60
N TYR A 74 5.77 5.71 -2.83
CA TYR A 74 4.40 5.35 -3.24
C TYR A 74 4.34 3.89 -3.67
N ILE A 75 3.42 3.11 -3.08
CA ILE A 75 3.34 1.66 -3.26
C ILE A 75 1.95 1.29 -3.75
N GLY A 76 1.90 0.51 -4.83
CA GLY A 76 0.62 0.04 -5.39
C GLY A 76 0.80 -1.08 -6.40
N GLY A 77 -0.32 -1.65 -6.86
CA GLY A 77 -0.30 -2.70 -7.87
C GLY A 77 0.15 -2.19 -9.25
N ILE A 78 0.86 -3.03 -9.98
CA ILE A 78 1.38 -2.70 -11.34
C ILE A 78 0.26 -2.34 -12.32
N GLU A 79 -0.97 -2.84 -12.13
CA GLU A 79 -2.12 -2.53 -12.97
C GLU A 79 -2.48 -1.03 -12.99
N HIS A 80 -2.08 -0.30 -11.97
CA HIS A 80 -2.33 1.13 -11.87
C HIS A 80 -1.36 1.99 -12.70
N ALA A 81 -0.32 1.40 -13.29
CA ALA A 81 0.66 2.13 -14.10
C ALA A 81 0.03 2.94 -15.24
N VAL A 82 -0.95 2.37 -15.93
CA VAL A 82 -1.69 3.00 -17.04
C VAL A 82 -3.06 3.56 -16.63
N LEU A 83 -3.39 3.50 -15.36
CA LEU A 83 -4.65 4.01 -14.79
C LEU A 83 -4.35 5.10 -13.77
N HIS A 84 -4.51 4.83 -12.49
CA HIS A 84 -4.34 5.79 -11.41
C HIS A 84 -3.01 6.56 -11.46
N LEU A 85 -1.89 5.89 -11.72
CA LEU A 85 -0.57 6.55 -11.74
C LEU A 85 -0.42 7.53 -12.90
N LEU A 86 -0.95 7.20 -14.08
CA LEU A 86 -0.97 8.09 -15.22
C LEU A 86 -1.80 9.35 -14.94
N TYR A 87 -3.01 9.15 -14.38
CA TYR A 87 -3.89 10.26 -13.98
C TYR A 87 -3.27 11.13 -12.89
N SER A 88 -2.65 10.53 -11.87
CA SER A 88 -1.99 11.27 -10.79
C SER A 88 -0.85 12.16 -11.31
N ARG A 89 -0.02 11.65 -12.21
CA ARG A 89 1.07 12.42 -12.83
C ARG A 89 0.54 13.56 -13.69
N PHE A 90 -0.48 13.29 -14.49
CA PHE A 90 -1.12 14.32 -15.32
C PHE A 90 -1.76 15.41 -14.44
N TYR A 91 -2.53 15.01 -13.43
CA TYR A 91 -3.22 15.94 -12.54
C TYR A 91 -2.24 16.78 -11.73
N PHE A 92 -1.14 16.18 -11.27
CA PHE A 92 -0.09 16.89 -10.55
C PHE A 92 0.53 18.01 -11.39
N ARG A 93 0.79 17.75 -12.66
CA ARG A 93 1.30 18.78 -13.59
C ARG A 93 0.29 19.88 -13.85
N CYS A 94 -1.00 19.55 -13.92
CA CYS A 94 -2.05 20.58 -14.00
C CYS A 94 -2.06 21.44 -12.74
N MET A 95 -1.97 20.84 -11.56
CA MET A 95 -1.88 21.60 -10.28
C MET A 95 -0.62 22.47 -10.22
N ARG A 96 0.52 21.99 -10.70
CA ARG A 96 1.75 22.78 -10.81
C ARG A 96 1.54 23.98 -11.73
N ASP A 97 0.97 23.78 -12.90
CA ASP A 97 0.75 24.87 -13.87
C ASP A 97 -0.24 25.93 -13.35
N LEU A 98 -1.10 25.54 -12.40
CA LEU A 98 -1.99 26.44 -11.65
C LEU A 98 -1.31 27.07 -10.41
N GLY A 99 -0.07 26.72 -10.12
CA GLY A 99 0.67 27.24 -8.97
C GLY A 99 0.22 26.65 -7.61
N LEU A 100 -0.46 25.51 -7.61
CA LEU A 100 -0.95 24.85 -6.39
C LEU A 100 0.09 23.93 -5.74
N VAL A 101 1.03 23.41 -6.52
CA VAL A 101 2.13 22.54 -6.08
C VAL A 101 3.41 22.88 -6.82
N GLU A 102 4.55 22.50 -6.24
CA GLU A 102 5.87 22.64 -6.83
C GLU A 102 6.37 21.27 -7.34
N GLY A 103 7.25 21.30 -8.35
CA GLY A 103 7.87 20.10 -8.93
C GLY A 103 7.10 19.49 -10.10
N ASP A 104 7.68 18.47 -10.72
CA ASP A 104 7.19 17.86 -11.98
C ASP A 104 6.50 16.51 -11.79
N GLU A 105 6.80 15.82 -10.71
CA GLU A 105 6.30 14.48 -10.44
C GLU A 105 5.78 14.35 -9.00
N PRO A 106 4.66 13.64 -8.79
CA PRO A 106 4.03 13.54 -7.48
C PRO A 106 4.75 12.57 -6.52
N PHE A 107 5.56 11.65 -7.06
CA PHE A 107 6.20 10.57 -6.30
C PHE A 107 7.70 10.53 -6.57
N THR A 108 8.52 10.49 -5.51
CA THR A 108 9.98 10.34 -5.63
C THR A 108 10.35 8.90 -5.98
N ASN A 109 9.81 7.94 -5.26
CA ASN A 109 10.00 6.51 -5.51
C ASN A 109 8.65 5.82 -5.68
N LEU A 110 8.57 4.97 -6.70
CA LEU A 110 7.38 4.24 -7.05
C LEU A 110 7.66 2.74 -7.02
N LEU A 111 7.03 2.03 -6.10
CA LEU A 111 7.10 0.57 -6.03
C LEU A 111 5.82 -0.02 -6.60
N CYS A 112 5.93 -0.59 -7.81
CA CYS A 112 4.84 -1.32 -8.44
C CYS A 112 4.85 -2.79 -8.00
N GLN A 113 3.86 -3.17 -7.18
CA GLN A 113 3.75 -4.52 -6.66
C GLN A 113 3.25 -5.50 -7.72
N GLY A 114 3.82 -6.72 -7.70
CA GLY A 114 3.34 -7.84 -8.48
C GLY A 114 1.95 -8.30 -8.07
N MET A 115 1.32 -9.11 -8.92
CA MET A 115 -0.04 -9.61 -8.68
C MET A 115 -0.04 -10.74 -7.68
N VAL A 116 -1.10 -10.82 -6.86
CA VAL A 116 -1.40 -12.00 -6.06
C VAL A 116 -2.20 -12.97 -6.91
N LEU A 117 -1.64 -14.16 -7.09
CA LEU A 117 -2.22 -15.25 -7.88
C LEU A 117 -2.74 -16.35 -6.94
N LYS A 118 -3.77 -17.06 -7.40
CA LYS A 118 -4.23 -18.30 -6.80
C LYS A 118 -4.52 -19.30 -7.93
N ASP A 119 -3.92 -20.46 -7.83
CA ASP A 119 -4.01 -21.50 -8.88
C ASP A 119 -3.59 -20.96 -10.27
N GLY A 120 -2.49 -20.18 -10.30
CA GLY A 120 -1.92 -19.59 -11.52
C GLY A 120 -2.74 -18.44 -12.12
N THR A 121 -3.81 -18.00 -11.46
CA THR A 121 -4.68 -16.91 -11.98
C THR A 121 -4.77 -15.75 -11.02
N LYS A 122 -4.88 -14.51 -11.55
CA LYS A 122 -5.09 -13.31 -10.74
C LYS A 122 -6.33 -13.49 -9.84
N MET A 123 -6.17 -13.22 -8.54
CA MET A 123 -7.29 -13.15 -7.61
C MET A 123 -8.24 -12.03 -8.00
N SER A 124 -9.53 -12.34 -8.09
CA SER A 124 -10.57 -11.35 -8.29
C SER A 124 -11.91 -11.79 -7.68
N LYS A 125 -12.70 -10.81 -7.23
CA LYS A 125 -14.05 -11.08 -6.70
C LYS A 125 -14.96 -11.72 -7.74
N SER A 126 -14.84 -11.31 -9.02
CA SER A 126 -15.63 -11.84 -10.12
C SER A 126 -15.34 -13.32 -10.44
N LYS A 127 -14.12 -13.80 -10.15
CA LYS A 127 -13.74 -15.20 -10.32
C LYS A 127 -14.02 -16.06 -9.08
N GLY A 128 -14.34 -15.44 -7.94
CA GLY A 128 -14.58 -16.16 -6.69
C GLY A 128 -13.33 -16.83 -6.09
N ASN A 129 -12.12 -16.49 -6.57
CA ASN A 129 -10.85 -17.09 -6.13
C ASN A 129 -10.10 -16.22 -5.11
N THR A 130 -10.76 -15.23 -4.52
CA THR A 130 -10.18 -14.39 -3.47
C THR A 130 -10.01 -15.16 -2.16
N VAL A 131 -8.96 -14.86 -1.43
CA VAL A 131 -8.73 -15.36 -0.08
C VAL A 131 -9.12 -14.27 0.91
N ASP A 132 -10.01 -14.58 1.83
CA ASP A 132 -10.36 -13.66 2.92
C ASP A 132 -9.28 -13.75 4.00
N PRO A 133 -8.54 -12.67 4.25
CA PRO A 133 -7.53 -12.66 5.31
C PRO A 133 -8.12 -12.82 6.70
N GLN A 134 -9.38 -12.45 6.94
CA GLN A 134 -10.00 -12.52 8.26
C GLN A 134 -10.05 -13.95 8.79
N GLY A 135 -10.51 -14.90 8.00
CA GLY A 135 -10.54 -16.31 8.38
C GLY A 135 -9.15 -16.91 8.67
N LEU A 136 -8.12 -16.41 8.00
CA LEU A 136 -6.74 -16.81 8.27
C LEU A 136 -6.18 -16.17 9.54
N ILE A 137 -6.52 -14.91 9.79
CA ILE A 137 -6.12 -14.19 11.02
C ILE A 137 -6.75 -14.87 12.25
N GLU A 138 -8.01 -15.24 12.17
CA GLU A 138 -8.69 -15.96 13.26
C GLU A 138 -8.08 -17.33 13.54
N LYS A 139 -7.67 -18.05 12.47
CA LYS A 139 -7.12 -19.40 12.58
C LYS A 139 -5.64 -19.44 12.95
N TYR A 140 -4.84 -18.55 12.41
CA TYR A 140 -3.37 -18.63 12.49
C TYR A 140 -2.72 -17.41 13.15
N GLY A 141 -3.47 -16.34 13.40
CA GLY A 141 -2.97 -15.07 13.90
C GLY A 141 -2.48 -14.13 12.79
N ALA A 142 -2.59 -12.83 13.03
CA ALA A 142 -2.20 -11.79 12.08
C ALA A 142 -0.71 -11.86 11.69
N ASP A 143 0.16 -12.14 12.65
CA ASP A 143 1.62 -12.21 12.41
C ASP A 143 2.00 -13.35 11.46
N THR A 144 1.26 -14.46 11.49
CA THR A 144 1.46 -15.56 10.54
C THR A 144 1.17 -15.12 9.11
N VAL A 145 0.05 -14.43 8.90
CA VAL A 145 -0.36 -13.95 7.58
C VAL A 145 0.62 -12.91 7.07
N ARG A 146 1.03 -11.96 7.91
CA ARG A 146 2.03 -10.94 7.59
C ARG A 146 3.38 -11.55 7.22
N LEU A 147 3.86 -12.50 8.02
CA LEU A 147 5.11 -13.20 7.74
C LEU A 147 5.05 -13.96 6.41
N PHE A 148 3.95 -14.65 6.13
CA PHE A 148 3.78 -15.34 4.86
C PHE A 148 3.86 -14.38 3.67
N VAL A 149 3.09 -13.29 3.69
CA VAL A 149 3.05 -12.32 2.59
C VAL A 149 4.43 -11.68 2.34
N LEU A 150 5.14 -11.28 3.41
CA LEU A 150 6.46 -10.67 3.29
C LEU A 150 7.54 -11.66 2.83
N PHE A 151 7.39 -12.93 3.14
CA PHE A 151 8.39 -13.96 2.82
C PHE A 151 8.17 -14.64 1.47
N ALA A 152 6.92 -14.72 0.99
CA ALA A 152 6.55 -15.56 -0.16
C ALA A 152 7.13 -15.06 -1.48
N ALA A 153 7.21 -13.73 -1.68
CA ALA A 153 7.83 -13.15 -2.87
C ALA A 153 8.34 -11.72 -2.59
N PRO A 154 9.37 -11.26 -3.31
CA PRO A 154 9.70 -9.85 -3.38
C PRO A 154 8.49 -9.02 -3.84
N PRO A 155 8.33 -7.77 -3.35
CA PRO A 155 7.14 -6.97 -3.65
C PRO A 155 6.88 -6.77 -5.15
N GLU A 156 7.92 -6.69 -5.98
CA GLU A 156 7.80 -6.48 -7.43
C GLU A 156 7.39 -7.75 -8.19
N GLN A 157 7.51 -8.89 -7.55
CA GLN A 157 7.17 -10.18 -8.17
C GLN A 157 5.75 -10.61 -7.81
N SER A 158 5.16 -11.39 -8.71
CA SER A 158 3.87 -12.01 -8.43
C SER A 158 3.99 -13.04 -7.31
N LEU A 159 3.05 -12.98 -6.36
CA LEU A 159 2.95 -13.89 -5.24
C LEU A 159 1.92 -14.97 -5.56
N GLU A 160 2.33 -16.24 -5.59
CA GLU A 160 1.39 -17.36 -5.65
C GLU A 160 0.90 -17.71 -4.24
N TRP A 161 -0.41 -17.63 -4.04
CA TRP A 161 -1.01 -17.93 -2.75
C TRP A 161 -0.88 -19.44 -2.43
N SER A 162 -0.43 -19.74 -1.22
CA SER A 162 -0.24 -21.10 -0.75
C SER A 162 -0.70 -21.28 0.70
N ASP A 163 -1.77 -22.03 0.90
CA ASP A 163 -2.23 -22.37 2.25
C ASP A 163 -1.19 -23.20 3.04
N GLN A 164 -0.40 -24.02 2.34
CA GLN A 164 0.72 -24.74 2.96
C GLN A 164 1.84 -23.78 3.39
N GLY A 165 2.06 -22.71 2.64
CA GLY A 165 3.00 -21.65 2.98
C GLY A 165 2.57 -20.91 4.25
N VAL A 166 1.30 -20.57 4.40
CA VAL A 166 0.72 -19.97 5.62
C VAL A 166 0.93 -20.89 6.83
N GLN A 167 0.62 -22.19 6.69
CA GLN A 167 0.88 -23.17 7.74
C GLN A 167 2.38 -23.30 8.08
N GLY A 168 3.25 -23.18 7.09
CA GLY A 168 4.71 -23.14 7.27
C GLY A 168 5.14 -21.95 8.14
N ALA A 169 4.66 -20.77 7.83
CA ALA A 169 4.89 -19.55 8.61
C ALA A 169 4.38 -19.69 10.06
N HIS A 170 3.19 -20.24 10.25
CA HIS A 170 2.63 -20.52 11.57
C HIS A 170 3.51 -21.46 12.39
N ARG A 171 3.96 -22.58 11.79
CA ARG A 171 4.87 -23.52 12.48
C ARG A 171 6.20 -22.86 12.85
N PHE A 172 6.72 -21.97 12.01
CA PHE A 172 7.94 -21.22 12.28
C PHE A 172 7.79 -20.29 13.48
N ILE A 173 6.74 -19.47 13.53
CA ILE A 173 6.45 -18.57 14.66
C ILE A 173 6.29 -19.37 15.95
N ASN A 174 5.55 -20.47 15.93
CA ASN A 174 5.36 -21.32 17.10
C ASN A 174 6.67 -21.97 17.60
N ARG A 175 7.60 -22.29 16.68
CA ARG A 175 8.93 -22.80 17.11
C ARG A 175 9.72 -21.73 17.82
N ILE A 176 9.73 -20.49 17.30
CA ILE A 176 10.40 -19.36 17.95
C ILE A 176 9.78 -19.13 19.33
N TRP A 177 8.45 -19.05 19.39
CA TRP A 177 7.74 -18.85 20.64
C TRP A 177 8.10 -19.89 21.69
N LYS A 178 8.03 -21.18 21.34
CA LYS A 178 8.38 -22.27 22.23
C LYS A 178 9.85 -22.22 22.67
N LEU A 179 10.76 -21.87 21.76
CA LEU A 179 12.19 -21.77 22.08
C LEU A 179 12.44 -20.66 23.09
N VAL A 180 11.84 -19.47 22.88
CA VAL A 180 12.00 -18.32 23.78
C VAL A 180 11.40 -18.62 25.16
N ASN A 181 10.18 -19.14 25.21
CA ASN A 181 9.54 -19.47 26.49
C ASN A 181 10.35 -20.54 27.25
N LYS A 182 10.81 -21.60 26.57
CA LYS A 182 11.68 -22.60 27.19
C LYS A 182 12.96 -21.98 27.78
N HIS A 183 13.52 -20.98 27.13
CA HIS A 183 14.69 -20.29 27.61
C HIS A 183 14.38 -19.41 28.83
N ILE A 184 13.27 -18.69 28.80
CA ILE A 184 12.79 -17.89 29.93
C ILE A 184 12.50 -18.77 31.15
N ASP A 185 11.81 -19.89 30.96
CA ASP A 185 11.46 -20.83 32.02
C ASP A 185 12.71 -21.49 32.65
N ALA A 186 13.73 -21.71 31.86
CA ALA A 186 15.01 -22.27 32.33
C ALA A 186 15.84 -21.25 33.15
N GLY A 187 15.51 -19.97 33.08
CA GLY A 187 16.29 -18.89 33.67
C GLY A 187 17.60 -18.60 32.93
N LEU A 188 18.21 -17.47 33.24
CA LEU A 188 19.56 -17.16 32.75
C LEU A 188 20.58 -17.92 33.59
N PRO A 189 21.59 -18.56 32.99
CA PRO A 189 22.69 -19.15 33.74
C PRO A 189 23.42 -18.05 34.51
N GLU A 190 23.74 -18.34 35.81
CA GLU A 190 24.40 -17.39 36.68
C GLU A 190 25.84 -17.07 36.18
N ASP A 191 26.49 -18.04 35.51
CA ASP A 191 27.79 -17.88 34.88
C ASP A 191 27.79 -18.35 33.43
N ILE A 192 28.11 -17.45 32.52
CA ILE A 192 28.33 -17.79 31.11
C ILE A 192 29.81 -17.92 30.86
N ASP A 193 30.34 -19.15 30.86
CA ASP A 193 31.69 -19.41 30.38
C ASP A 193 31.77 -19.17 28.85
N VAL A 194 32.19 -17.96 28.50
CA VAL A 194 32.37 -17.54 27.10
C VAL A 194 33.50 -18.31 26.39
N ASN A 195 34.34 -19.04 27.13
CA ASN A 195 35.53 -19.73 26.62
C ASN A 195 35.31 -21.25 26.42
N HIS A 196 34.07 -21.73 26.60
CA HIS A 196 33.77 -23.15 26.44
C HIS A 196 34.20 -23.68 25.06
N SER A 197 35.06 -24.69 25.05
CA SER A 197 35.80 -25.12 23.86
C SER A 197 35.08 -26.19 23.03
N ILE A 198 33.81 -26.46 23.25
CA ILE A 198 33.03 -27.43 22.47
C ILE A 198 32.88 -26.92 21.03
N LYS A 199 33.40 -27.70 20.09
CA LYS A 199 33.42 -27.36 18.64
C LYS A 199 32.06 -26.94 18.11
N ASP A 200 30.99 -27.60 18.57
CA ASP A 200 29.62 -27.33 18.14
C ASP A 200 29.11 -26.00 18.68
N LEU A 201 29.46 -25.60 19.91
CA LEU A 201 29.11 -24.32 20.47
C LEU A 201 29.82 -23.17 19.75
N LYS A 202 31.09 -23.37 19.38
CA LYS A 202 31.84 -22.38 18.57
C LYS A 202 31.22 -22.19 17.20
N LEU A 203 30.79 -23.29 16.56
CA LEU A 203 30.09 -23.23 15.26
C LEU A 203 28.74 -22.52 15.38
N MET A 204 27.96 -22.86 16.40
CA MET A 204 26.67 -22.22 16.65
C MET A 204 26.83 -20.72 16.91
N ARG A 205 27.76 -20.34 17.76
CA ARG A 205 28.10 -18.93 18.06
C ARG A 205 28.50 -18.18 16.80
N SER A 206 29.36 -18.78 15.96
CA SER A 206 29.75 -18.19 14.67
C SER A 206 28.53 -17.98 13.75
N LYS A 207 27.61 -18.93 13.67
CA LYS A 207 26.37 -18.81 12.88
C LYS A 207 25.47 -17.69 13.42
N ILE A 208 25.28 -17.62 14.74
CA ILE A 208 24.47 -16.58 15.38
C ILE A 208 25.06 -15.20 15.06
N HIS A 209 26.35 -14.99 15.28
CA HIS A 209 26.99 -13.70 15.01
C HIS A 209 26.95 -13.31 13.52
N LYS A 210 27.15 -14.27 12.61
CA LYS A 210 26.99 -14.02 11.16
C LYS A 210 25.56 -13.64 10.79
N THR A 211 24.60 -14.31 11.38
CA THR A 211 23.17 -13.98 11.14
C THR A 211 22.83 -12.61 11.70
N LEU A 212 23.26 -12.33 12.93
CA LEU A 212 23.05 -11.03 13.56
C LEU A 212 23.68 -9.90 12.73
N PHE A 213 24.90 -10.09 12.26
CA PHE A 213 25.57 -9.12 11.39
C PHE A 213 24.77 -8.86 10.10
N LYS A 214 24.28 -9.92 9.44
CA LYS A 214 23.42 -9.76 8.25
C LYS A 214 22.13 -9.01 8.55
N VAL A 215 21.46 -9.36 9.65
CA VAL A 215 20.20 -8.69 10.04
C VAL A 215 20.47 -7.22 10.36
N CYS A 216 21.53 -6.91 11.11
CA CYS A 216 21.90 -5.52 11.39
C CYS A 216 22.23 -4.76 10.11
N LEU A 217 22.98 -5.37 9.19
CA LEU A 217 23.31 -4.75 7.91
C LEU A 217 22.06 -4.43 7.08
N LEU A 218 21.14 -5.40 6.96
CA LEU A 218 19.86 -5.22 6.24
C LEU A 218 18.94 -4.19 6.90
N TYR A 219 19.06 -3.99 8.21
CA TYR A 219 18.22 -3.03 8.95
C TYR A 219 18.78 -1.59 8.91
N THR A 220 20.08 -1.44 8.75
CA THR A 220 20.79 -0.15 8.84
C THR A 220 21.32 0.36 7.50
N SER A 221 21.33 -0.49 6.47
CA SER A 221 21.75 -0.13 5.12
C SER A 221 20.53 -0.04 4.21
N PRO A 222 20.56 0.80 3.17
CA PRO A 222 19.64 0.70 2.05
C PRO A 222 19.60 -0.75 1.56
N SER A 223 18.45 -1.18 1.05
CA SER A 223 18.30 -2.55 0.55
C SER A 223 19.43 -2.87 -0.42
N PRO A 224 20.02 -4.09 -0.37
CA PRO A 224 20.99 -4.50 -1.41
C PRO A 224 20.46 -4.43 -2.84
N ARG A 225 19.16 -4.18 -3.00
CA ARG A 225 18.51 -3.94 -4.30
C ARG A 225 18.57 -2.48 -4.73
N ASP A 226 18.91 -1.58 -3.83
CA ASP A 226 19.03 -0.15 -4.15
C ASP A 226 20.42 0.19 -4.72
N ASP A 227 21.35 -0.80 -4.70
CA ASP A 227 22.72 -0.68 -5.20
C ASP A 227 22.94 -1.41 -6.55
N GLU A 228 21.91 -2.00 -7.16
CA GLU A 228 21.89 -2.58 -8.50
C GLU A 228 21.02 -1.71 -9.45
#